data_de3dd5730fa93eb489c0e3c78e8bdeb9
#
_entry.id   de3dd5730fa93eb489c0e3c78e8bdeb9
#
_cell.length_a   1.000
_cell.length_b   1.000
_cell.length_c   1.000
_cell.angle_alpha   90.00
_cell.angle_beta   90.00
_cell.angle_gamma   90.00
#
_symmetry.space_group_name_H-M   'P 1'
#
loop_
_entity.id
_entity.type
_entity.pdbx_description
1 polymer ?
#
loop_
_entity_poly.entity_id
_entity_poly.type
_entity_poly.pdbx_seq_one_letter_code
_entity_poly.pdbx_strand_id
1 'polypeptide(L)'
;MRKFINEITITGDLVKSELEEKTITTKEGKEIEVITGSIYLRTADKSEFEVRLYTNKFKKDSSEETYFYKKYAKFMEDMISIETAVEGQVPSVVTASGCEIRPNDYKSKNTGDVISSTVINGRFLEIESQKAAEMVSKEASFTIEGIIGKIEDEMDKNKNLTGNKTVVLYPIRQKTEDFTNENAYEVDEIYEYECVIEQDLLAAFDSVGYYEGCFVELTGKMVNTVEVKTEVIEQAFGSPIEKKKTTIVKKNVIKSGSVPSTIYDVELTDELVEALKQRRVKKLEEIKLDVGNKKQNNNAFGKVAAPTQQAPVNPNVGYNPFAPKN
;
A
#
# COMPACT_ATOMS: atom_id res chain seq x y z
N MET A 1 -6.46 14.26 -21.98
CA MET A 1 -6.48 12.80 -21.62
C MET A 1 -7.43 12.61 -20.46
N ARG A 2 -8.26 11.55 -20.45
CA ARG A 2 -9.15 11.20 -19.33
C ARG A 2 -8.37 10.75 -18.09
N LYS A 3 -9.00 10.73 -16.94
CA LYS A 3 -8.43 10.12 -15.74
C LYS A 3 -8.41 8.59 -15.91
N PHE A 4 -7.26 7.96 -15.63
CA PHE A 4 -7.16 6.51 -15.53
C PHE A 4 -7.58 6.02 -14.14
N ILE A 5 -8.12 4.80 -14.10
CA ILE A 5 -8.60 4.20 -12.86
C ILE A 5 -7.41 3.67 -12.06
N ASN A 6 -7.36 4.09 -10.81
CA ASN A 6 -6.45 3.57 -9.78
C ASN A 6 -7.22 3.67 -8.46
N GLU A 7 -8.07 2.69 -8.23
CA GLU A 7 -9.01 2.70 -7.12
C GLU A 7 -8.82 1.48 -6.23
N ILE A 8 -8.66 1.74 -4.94
CA ILE A 8 -8.61 0.74 -3.89
C ILE A 8 -9.76 1.00 -2.93
N THR A 9 -10.43 -0.06 -2.53
CA THR A 9 -11.41 -0.04 -1.46
C THR A 9 -11.03 -1.09 -0.43
N ILE A 10 -11.00 -0.70 0.85
CA ILE A 10 -10.69 -1.58 1.96
C ILE A 10 -11.78 -1.44 3.00
N THR A 11 -12.44 -2.53 3.32
CA THR A 11 -13.39 -2.62 4.44
C THR A 11 -12.83 -3.59 5.46
N GLY A 12 -12.75 -3.16 6.72
CA GLY A 12 -12.20 -4.01 7.78
C GLY A 12 -12.39 -3.45 9.18
N ASP A 13 -12.00 -4.24 10.17
CA ASP A 13 -11.96 -3.80 11.56
C ASP A 13 -10.82 -2.79 11.74
N LEU A 14 -11.09 -1.67 12.38
CA LEU A 14 -10.07 -0.68 12.70
C LEU A 14 -9.13 -1.21 13.79
N VAL A 15 -7.91 -1.57 13.41
CA VAL A 15 -6.90 -2.09 14.34
C VAL A 15 -6.37 -0.96 15.21
N LYS A 16 -5.88 0.10 14.56
CA LYS A 16 -5.38 1.32 15.20
C LYS A 16 -5.50 2.53 14.28
N SER A 17 -5.40 3.71 14.86
CA SER A 17 -5.31 4.98 14.15
C SER A 17 -4.13 5.78 14.69
N GLU A 18 -3.32 6.29 13.77
CA GLU A 18 -2.20 7.19 14.03
C GLU A 18 -2.47 8.57 13.40
N LEU A 19 -3.76 8.90 13.23
CA LEU A 19 -4.16 10.23 12.74
C LEU A 19 -3.94 11.27 13.82
N GLU A 20 -3.35 12.38 13.42
CA GLU A 20 -3.09 13.52 14.30
C GLU A 20 -3.34 14.85 13.59
N GLU A 21 -3.83 15.82 14.34
CA GLU A 21 -3.80 17.23 13.94
C GLU A 21 -2.43 17.81 14.25
N LYS A 22 -1.81 18.45 13.27
CA LYS A 22 -0.54 19.12 13.48
C LYS A 22 -0.34 20.32 12.56
N THR A 23 0.56 21.21 12.98
CA THR A 23 1.07 22.30 12.13
C THR A 23 2.33 21.84 11.42
N ILE A 24 2.39 22.03 10.11
CA ILE A 24 3.58 21.76 9.30
C ILE A 24 4.03 23.04 8.59
N THR A 25 5.32 23.16 8.37
CA THR A 25 5.89 24.28 7.60
C THR A 25 6.06 23.84 6.14
N THR A 26 5.45 24.59 5.22
CA THR A 26 5.59 24.36 3.76
C THR A 26 7.00 24.71 3.29
N LYS A 27 7.33 24.36 2.05
CA LYS A 27 8.62 24.71 1.42
C LYS A 27 8.84 26.23 1.35
N GLU A 28 7.75 26.98 1.31
CA GLU A 28 7.73 28.45 1.24
C GLU A 28 7.82 29.10 2.63
N GLY A 29 7.96 28.30 3.69
CA GLY A 29 8.05 28.78 5.07
C GLY A 29 6.70 29.13 5.71
N LYS A 30 5.56 28.84 5.04
CA LYS A 30 4.22 29.07 5.59
C LYS A 30 3.82 27.93 6.50
N GLU A 31 3.32 28.24 7.68
CA GLU A 31 2.70 27.26 8.57
C GLU A 31 1.26 26.96 8.14
N ILE A 32 0.93 25.68 8.04
CA ILE A 32 -0.41 25.20 7.74
C ILE A 32 -0.82 24.11 8.73
N GLU A 33 -2.08 24.14 9.13
CA GLU A 33 -2.67 23.09 9.95
C GLU A 33 -3.18 21.96 9.05
N VAL A 34 -2.91 20.72 9.45
CA VAL A 34 -3.26 19.52 8.69
C VAL A 34 -3.74 18.42 9.63
N ILE A 35 -4.55 17.50 9.11
CA ILE A 35 -4.69 16.15 9.66
C ILE A 35 -3.89 15.21 8.77
N THR A 36 -3.04 14.39 9.38
CA THR A 36 -2.21 13.41 8.67
C THR A 36 -1.90 12.22 9.55
N GLY A 37 -1.56 11.11 8.93
CA GLY A 37 -1.20 9.87 9.61
C GLY A 37 -1.72 8.65 8.86
N SER A 38 -1.86 7.54 9.56
CA SER A 38 -2.30 6.27 8.99
C SER A 38 -3.40 5.64 9.85
N ILE A 39 -4.29 4.91 9.20
CA ILE A 39 -5.17 3.94 9.86
C ILE A 39 -4.79 2.54 9.39
N TYR A 40 -5.05 1.56 10.22
CA TYR A 40 -4.77 0.15 9.96
C TYR A 40 -6.07 -0.64 10.00
N LEU A 41 -6.41 -1.27 8.88
CA LEU A 41 -7.66 -2.02 8.70
C LEU A 41 -7.37 -3.50 8.54
N ARG A 42 -8.09 -4.35 9.29
CA ARG A 42 -7.99 -5.80 9.23
C ARG A 42 -9.21 -6.40 8.56
N THR A 43 -8.99 -7.10 7.47
CA THR A 43 -10.02 -7.81 6.70
C THR A 43 -10.36 -9.17 7.31
N ALA A 44 -11.42 -9.83 6.80
CA ALA A 44 -11.88 -11.13 7.29
C ALA A 44 -10.83 -12.25 7.16
N ASP A 45 -9.98 -12.20 6.14
CA ASP A 45 -8.87 -13.15 5.93
C ASP A 45 -7.63 -12.81 6.78
N LYS A 46 -7.74 -11.89 7.74
CA LYS A 46 -6.68 -11.40 8.62
C LYS A 46 -5.57 -10.62 7.92
N SER A 47 -5.81 -10.17 6.69
CA SER A 47 -4.92 -9.20 6.05
C SER A 47 -5.02 -7.85 6.75
N GLU A 48 -3.87 -7.21 6.97
CA GLU A 48 -3.80 -5.85 7.54
C GLU A 48 -3.25 -4.87 6.51
N PHE A 49 -3.93 -3.73 6.35
CA PHE A 49 -3.58 -2.69 5.40
C PHE A 49 -3.40 -1.35 6.09
N GLU A 50 -2.28 -0.71 5.82
CA GLU A 50 -2.03 0.69 6.17
C GLU A 50 -2.64 1.59 5.10
N VAL A 51 -3.52 2.49 5.51
CA VAL A 51 -4.10 3.54 4.66
C VAL A 51 -3.62 4.88 5.16
N ARG A 52 -2.85 5.60 4.34
CA ARG A 52 -2.30 6.92 4.64
C ARG A 52 -3.29 8.01 4.28
N LEU A 53 -3.44 8.96 5.16
CA LEU A 53 -4.39 10.06 5.04
C LEU A 53 -3.68 11.40 5.22
N TYR A 54 -4.11 12.38 4.44
CA TYR A 54 -3.60 13.75 4.53
C TYR A 54 -4.68 14.73 4.06
N THR A 55 -4.86 15.79 4.81
CA THR A 55 -5.69 16.92 4.38
C THR A 55 -5.25 18.22 5.04
N ASN A 56 -5.31 19.32 4.29
CA ASN A 56 -5.15 20.65 4.86
C ASN A 56 -6.43 21.07 5.57
N LYS A 57 -6.32 21.84 6.66
CA LYS A 57 -7.46 22.40 7.36
C LYS A 57 -8.24 23.37 6.49
N PHE A 58 -7.55 24.30 5.86
CA PHE A 58 -8.18 25.34 5.06
C PHE A 58 -7.98 25.12 3.56
N LYS A 59 -8.95 25.56 2.78
CA LYS A 59 -8.81 25.69 1.33
C LYS A 59 -7.70 26.70 1.00
N LYS A 60 -7.08 26.54 -0.17
CA LYS A 60 -6.06 27.46 -0.63
C LYS A 60 -6.59 28.90 -0.63
N ASP A 61 -5.82 29.80 0.00
CA ASP A 61 -6.13 31.24 0.09
C ASP A 61 -7.52 31.57 0.70
N SER A 62 -7.99 30.74 1.63
CA SER A 62 -9.29 30.86 2.29
C SER A 62 -9.19 30.49 3.77
N SER A 63 -10.10 31.01 4.59
CA SER A 63 -10.33 30.59 5.98
C SER A 63 -11.39 29.50 6.09
N GLU A 64 -11.94 29.01 4.97
CA GLU A 64 -12.93 27.95 4.96
C GLU A 64 -12.24 26.58 5.13
N GLU A 65 -12.69 25.81 6.13
CA GLU A 65 -12.20 24.46 6.33
C GLU A 65 -12.57 23.53 5.18
N THR A 66 -11.62 22.67 4.81
CA THR A 66 -11.85 21.67 3.77
C THR A 66 -12.86 20.61 4.21
N TYR A 67 -13.55 20.03 3.24
CA TYR A 67 -14.50 18.95 3.49
C TYR A 67 -13.83 17.76 4.20
N PHE A 68 -12.63 17.36 3.74
CA PHE A 68 -11.92 16.22 4.29
C PHE A 68 -11.40 16.47 5.70
N TYR A 69 -10.99 17.71 6.03
CA TYR A 69 -10.58 18.02 7.40
C TYR A 69 -11.72 17.78 8.39
N LYS A 70 -12.91 18.32 8.11
CA LYS A 70 -14.10 18.09 8.94
C LYS A 70 -14.46 16.61 9.07
N LYS A 71 -14.34 15.85 7.98
CA LYS A 71 -14.62 14.41 7.97
C LYS A 71 -13.62 13.62 8.80
N TYR A 72 -12.33 13.93 8.67
CA TYR A 72 -11.29 13.22 9.42
C TYR A 72 -11.31 13.61 10.92
N ALA A 73 -11.55 14.88 11.26
CA ALA A 73 -11.73 15.30 12.65
C ALA A 73 -12.89 14.53 13.30
N LYS A 74 -14.04 14.48 12.62
CA LYS A 74 -15.19 13.70 13.10
C LYS A 74 -14.89 12.21 13.21
N PHE A 75 -14.19 11.65 12.23
CA PHE A 75 -13.76 10.24 12.28
C PHE A 75 -12.89 9.96 13.51
N MET A 76 -11.94 10.84 13.84
CA MET A 76 -11.07 10.72 15.01
C MET A 76 -11.84 10.77 16.33
N GLU A 77 -12.97 11.52 16.37
CA GLU A 77 -13.85 11.59 17.56
C GLU A 77 -14.72 10.33 17.72
N ASP A 78 -15.23 9.78 16.61
CA ASP A 78 -16.24 8.72 16.61
C ASP A 78 -15.64 7.29 16.59
N MET A 79 -14.37 7.13 16.18
CA MET A 79 -13.75 5.81 15.98
C MET A 79 -13.44 5.10 17.28
N ILE A 80 -13.60 3.77 17.26
CA ILE A 80 -13.10 2.85 18.30
C ILE A 80 -12.17 1.85 17.60
N SER A 81 -10.89 1.83 17.96
CA SER A 81 -9.95 0.84 17.41
C SER A 81 -9.84 -0.39 18.31
N ILE A 82 -9.33 -1.49 17.75
CA ILE A 82 -9.04 -2.70 18.54
C ILE A 82 -8.05 -2.38 19.68
N GLU A 83 -7.07 -1.51 19.43
CA GLU A 83 -6.07 -1.13 20.44
C GLU A 83 -6.65 -0.28 21.58
N THR A 84 -7.70 0.51 21.30
CA THR A 84 -8.29 1.44 22.29
C THR A 84 -9.60 0.95 22.89
N ALA A 85 -10.20 -0.10 22.32
CA ALA A 85 -11.46 -0.65 22.81
C ALA A 85 -11.33 -1.18 24.23
N VAL A 86 -12.24 -0.77 25.12
CA VAL A 86 -12.37 -1.30 26.47
C VAL A 86 -13.36 -2.47 26.49
N GLU A 87 -13.40 -3.22 27.59
CA GLU A 87 -14.28 -4.37 27.75
C GLU A 87 -15.75 -3.99 27.46
N GLY A 88 -16.38 -4.74 26.54
CA GLY A 88 -17.76 -4.52 26.08
C GLY A 88 -17.91 -3.54 24.93
N GLN A 89 -16.85 -2.89 24.46
CA GLN A 89 -16.88 -2.08 23.24
C GLN A 89 -16.55 -2.92 21.99
N VAL A 90 -17.29 -2.66 20.92
CA VAL A 90 -17.03 -3.27 19.60
C VAL A 90 -16.18 -2.31 18.77
N PRO A 91 -15.03 -2.75 18.25
CA PRO A 91 -14.23 -1.93 17.36
C PRO A 91 -15.03 -1.50 16.11
N SER A 92 -14.75 -0.29 15.62
CA SER A 92 -15.37 0.24 14.43
C SER A 92 -14.98 -0.61 13.20
N VAL A 93 -15.98 -0.94 12.38
CA VAL A 93 -15.74 -1.40 11.01
C VAL A 93 -15.68 -0.16 10.12
N VAL A 94 -14.61 -0.04 9.37
CA VAL A 94 -14.32 1.14 8.54
C VAL A 94 -14.21 0.73 7.09
N THR A 95 -14.87 1.49 6.22
CA THR A 95 -14.66 1.44 4.78
C THR A 95 -13.80 2.64 4.35
N ALA A 96 -12.61 2.36 3.84
CA ALA A 96 -11.75 3.33 3.17
C ALA A 96 -11.92 3.17 1.66
N SER A 97 -12.46 4.18 0.97
CA SER A 97 -12.76 4.15 -0.46
C SER A 97 -12.13 5.33 -1.21
N GLY A 98 -12.09 5.24 -2.56
CA GLY A 98 -11.40 6.21 -3.39
C GLY A 98 -9.91 6.31 -3.04
N CYS A 99 -9.35 5.26 -2.48
CA CYS A 99 -7.93 5.17 -2.21
C CYS A 99 -7.16 4.92 -3.51
N GLU A 100 -5.91 5.36 -3.54
CA GLU A 100 -5.01 5.18 -4.69
C GLU A 100 -3.73 4.48 -4.25
N ILE A 101 -3.22 3.57 -5.06
CA ILE A 101 -1.85 3.05 -4.89
C ILE A 101 -0.87 4.06 -5.47
N ARG A 102 0.20 4.33 -4.73
CA ARG A 102 1.30 5.18 -5.17
C ARG A 102 2.65 4.53 -4.89
N PRO A 103 3.67 4.81 -5.73
CA PRO A 103 5.02 4.33 -5.45
C PRO A 103 5.59 5.02 -4.22
N ASN A 104 6.31 4.24 -3.41
CA ASN A 104 7.03 4.69 -2.24
C ASN A 104 8.46 4.15 -2.32
N ASP A 105 9.32 4.94 -2.95
CA ASP A 105 10.70 4.58 -3.22
C ASP A 105 11.61 5.26 -2.21
N TYR A 106 12.47 4.49 -1.59
CA TYR A 106 13.44 5.04 -0.62
C TYR A 106 14.69 4.19 -0.53
N LYS A 107 15.77 4.80 -0.06
CA LYS A 107 17.02 4.09 0.25
C LYS A 107 16.94 3.52 1.65
N SER A 108 17.14 2.22 1.78
CA SER A 108 17.21 1.53 3.06
C SER A 108 18.42 2.04 3.85
N LYS A 109 18.20 2.49 5.08
CA LYS A 109 19.29 2.91 5.97
C LYS A 109 20.15 1.74 6.43
N ASN A 110 19.58 0.53 6.45
CA ASN A 110 20.25 -0.66 6.96
C ASN A 110 21.13 -1.34 5.91
N THR A 111 20.63 -1.43 4.66
CA THR A 111 21.32 -2.14 3.57
C THR A 111 21.94 -1.20 2.53
N GLY A 112 21.50 0.06 2.47
CA GLY A 112 21.88 1.00 1.42
C GLY A 112 21.20 0.77 0.07
N ASP A 113 20.36 -0.27 -0.03
CA ASP A 113 19.64 -0.60 -1.25
C ASP A 113 18.45 0.32 -1.47
N VAL A 114 18.08 0.51 -2.73
CA VAL A 114 16.82 1.17 -3.09
C VAL A 114 15.68 0.16 -2.92
N ILE A 115 14.73 0.51 -2.08
CA ILE A 115 13.50 -0.24 -1.90
C ILE A 115 12.41 0.48 -2.68
N SER A 116 11.82 -0.22 -3.65
CA SER A 116 10.62 0.20 -4.33
C SER A 116 9.42 -0.56 -3.75
N SER A 117 8.48 0.17 -3.21
CA SER A 117 7.25 -0.37 -2.64
C SER A 117 6.06 0.50 -3.02
N THR A 118 4.88 0.04 -2.69
CA THR A 118 3.67 0.82 -2.88
C THR A 118 3.02 1.15 -1.55
N VAL A 119 2.34 2.31 -1.49
CA VAL A 119 1.54 2.76 -0.35
C VAL A 119 0.12 3.05 -0.82
N ILE A 120 -0.84 2.88 0.08
CA ILE A 120 -2.24 3.18 -0.16
C ILE A 120 -2.54 4.55 0.44
N ASN A 121 -2.88 5.52 -0.41
CA ASN A 121 -3.33 6.83 0.02
C ASN A 121 -4.86 6.86 0.02
N GLY A 122 -5.44 7.06 1.18
CA GLY A 122 -6.88 7.11 1.37
C GLY A 122 -7.47 8.48 1.08
N ARG A 123 -8.77 8.50 0.80
CA ARG A 123 -9.53 9.72 0.56
C ARG A 123 -10.80 9.78 1.36
N PHE A 124 -11.66 8.77 1.25
CA PHE A 124 -12.93 8.72 1.96
C PHE A 124 -12.86 7.67 3.06
N LEU A 125 -13.32 8.05 4.26
CA LEU A 125 -13.47 7.15 5.40
C LEU A 125 -14.92 7.18 5.84
N GLU A 126 -15.47 5.99 6.07
CA GLU A 126 -16.80 5.80 6.62
C GLU A 126 -16.76 4.77 7.74
N ILE A 127 -17.31 5.11 8.90
CA ILE A 127 -17.55 4.14 9.97
C ILE A 127 -18.90 3.50 9.67
N GLU A 128 -18.90 2.19 9.44
CA GLU A 128 -20.10 1.43 9.15
C GLU A 128 -21.05 1.41 10.37
N SER A 129 -22.33 1.61 10.12
CA SER A 129 -23.34 1.39 11.18
C SER A 129 -23.28 -0.06 11.66
N GLN A 130 -23.67 -0.35 12.90
CA GLN A 130 -23.64 -1.69 13.45
C GLN A 130 -24.31 -2.73 12.52
N LYS A 131 -25.48 -2.40 11.98
CA LYS A 131 -26.20 -3.28 11.05
C LYS A 131 -25.42 -3.48 9.73
N ALA A 132 -24.81 -2.43 9.19
CA ALA A 132 -24.00 -2.52 7.98
C ALA A 132 -22.72 -3.32 8.23
N ALA A 133 -22.06 -3.13 9.38
CA ALA A 133 -20.86 -3.84 9.78
C ALA A 133 -21.02 -5.36 9.86
N GLU A 134 -22.23 -5.84 10.18
CA GLU A 134 -22.56 -7.28 10.20
C GLU A 134 -22.76 -7.87 8.79
N MET A 135 -23.08 -7.03 7.80
CA MET A 135 -23.45 -7.46 6.45
C MET A 135 -22.37 -7.19 5.41
N VAL A 136 -21.48 -6.24 5.65
CA VAL A 136 -20.46 -5.84 4.68
C VAL A 136 -19.34 -6.88 4.59
N SER A 137 -18.86 -7.15 3.38
CA SER A 137 -17.68 -7.99 3.17
C SER A 137 -16.42 -7.22 3.61
N LYS A 138 -15.72 -7.75 4.64
CA LYS A 138 -14.45 -7.19 5.11
C LYS A 138 -13.32 -7.68 4.22
N GLU A 139 -13.04 -6.96 3.16
CA GLU A 139 -12.02 -7.29 2.17
C GLU A 139 -11.33 -6.06 1.62
N ALA A 140 -10.21 -6.27 0.95
CA ALA A 140 -9.49 -5.25 0.21
C ALA A 140 -9.53 -5.58 -1.27
N SER A 141 -10.04 -4.66 -2.09
CA SER A 141 -10.15 -4.81 -3.53
C SER A 141 -9.43 -3.68 -4.27
N PHE A 142 -9.05 -3.96 -5.49
CA PHE A 142 -8.46 -2.98 -6.40
C PHE A 142 -9.13 -3.02 -7.77
N THR A 143 -9.19 -1.87 -8.42
CA THR A 143 -9.46 -1.71 -9.85
C THR A 143 -8.43 -0.73 -10.39
N ILE A 144 -7.56 -1.20 -11.28
CA ILE A 144 -6.42 -0.43 -11.77
C ILE A 144 -6.29 -0.57 -13.28
N GLU A 145 -6.21 0.55 -13.96
CA GLU A 145 -5.83 0.65 -15.37
C GLU A 145 -4.32 0.83 -15.51
N GLY A 146 -3.75 0.15 -16.49
CA GLY A 146 -2.33 0.24 -16.77
C GLY A 146 -1.90 -0.57 -17.99
N ILE A 147 -0.60 -0.55 -18.23
CA ILE A 147 0.03 -1.27 -19.34
C ILE A 147 0.59 -2.59 -18.78
N ILE A 148 0.32 -3.71 -19.43
CA ILE A 148 0.96 -4.97 -19.07
C ILE A 148 2.45 -4.89 -19.44
N GLY A 149 3.32 -5.02 -18.46
CA GLY A 149 4.76 -5.01 -18.66
C GLY A 149 5.35 -6.39 -18.87
N LYS A 150 4.85 -7.39 -18.14
CA LYS A 150 5.37 -8.75 -18.18
C LYS A 150 4.32 -9.76 -17.71
N ILE A 151 4.32 -10.94 -18.33
CA ILE A 151 3.54 -12.09 -17.88
C ILE A 151 4.49 -13.27 -17.80
N GLU A 152 4.61 -13.91 -16.63
CA GLU A 152 5.50 -15.04 -16.42
C GLU A 152 4.91 -16.05 -15.41
N ASP A 153 5.42 -17.28 -15.43
CA ASP A 153 5.03 -18.27 -14.44
C ASP A 153 5.53 -17.89 -13.04
N GLU A 154 4.63 -17.93 -12.04
CA GLU A 154 4.99 -17.64 -10.65
C GLU A 154 5.88 -18.75 -10.08
N MET A 155 6.98 -18.35 -9.47
CA MET A 155 7.90 -19.26 -8.75
C MET A 155 7.85 -18.98 -7.25
N ASP A 156 7.90 -20.05 -6.45
CA ASP A 156 8.08 -19.96 -5.01
C ASP A 156 9.52 -19.55 -4.63
N LYS A 157 9.78 -19.37 -3.33
CA LYS A 157 11.12 -19.03 -2.79
C LYS A 157 12.19 -20.09 -3.11
N ASN A 158 11.78 -21.33 -3.41
CA ASN A 158 12.66 -22.44 -3.76
C ASN A 158 12.80 -22.61 -5.27
N LYS A 159 12.27 -21.68 -6.06
CA LYS A 159 12.23 -21.70 -7.53
C LYS A 159 11.38 -22.83 -8.13
N ASN A 160 10.40 -23.33 -7.41
CA ASN A 160 9.41 -24.25 -7.95
C ASN A 160 8.24 -23.46 -8.54
N LEU A 161 7.70 -23.95 -9.65
CA LEU A 161 6.48 -23.38 -10.23
C LEU A 161 5.30 -23.57 -9.26
N THR A 162 4.54 -22.49 -9.01
CA THR A 162 3.36 -22.56 -8.14
C THR A 162 2.11 -23.00 -8.88
N GLY A 163 2.13 -22.98 -10.20
CA GLY A 163 0.97 -23.19 -11.06
C GLY A 163 0.16 -21.93 -11.33
N ASN A 164 0.58 -20.78 -10.81
CA ASN A 164 0.00 -19.46 -11.08
C ASN A 164 0.85 -18.69 -12.11
N LYS A 165 0.37 -17.53 -12.54
CA LYS A 165 1.18 -16.56 -13.30
C LYS A 165 1.29 -15.24 -12.55
N THR A 166 2.45 -14.63 -12.67
CA THR A 166 2.71 -13.24 -12.25
C THR A 166 2.47 -12.31 -13.43
N VAL A 167 1.72 -11.25 -13.20
CA VAL A 167 1.47 -10.17 -14.16
C VAL A 167 2.03 -8.87 -13.57
N VAL A 168 3.03 -8.31 -14.21
CA VAL A 168 3.54 -6.97 -13.85
C VAL A 168 2.73 -5.95 -14.63
N LEU A 169 1.91 -5.18 -13.93
CA LEU A 169 1.18 -4.04 -14.49
C LEU A 169 1.99 -2.77 -14.24
N TYR A 170 1.98 -1.85 -15.19
CA TYR A 170 2.44 -0.47 -15.04
C TYR A 170 1.24 0.47 -14.89
N PRO A 171 0.73 0.71 -13.69
CA PRO A 171 -0.27 1.75 -13.45
C PRO A 171 0.29 3.12 -13.84
N ILE A 172 -0.58 3.95 -14.37
CA ILE A 172 -0.21 5.27 -14.87
C ILE A 172 -0.70 6.32 -13.89
N ARG A 173 0.24 6.96 -13.22
CA ARG A 173 -0.07 8.11 -12.39
C ARG A 173 -0.26 9.34 -13.25
N GLN A 174 -1.32 10.05 -12.98
CA GLN A 174 -1.67 11.30 -13.64
C GLN A 174 -1.70 12.45 -12.64
N LYS A 175 -1.49 13.66 -13.14
CA LYS A 175 -1.70 14.93 -12.43
C LYS A 175 -2.66 15.80 -13.24
N THR A 176 -3.31 16.72 -12.57
CA THR A 176 -4.12 17.76 -13.20
C THR A 176 -4.02 19.03 -12.38
N GLU A 177 -4.06 20.17 -13.05
CA GLU A 177 -4.21 21.48 -12.43
C GLU A 177 -5.68 21.92 -12.39
N ASP A 178 -6.52 21.32 -13.26
CA ASP A 178 -7.95 21.60 -13.36
C ASP A 178 -8.78 20.35 -13.12
N PHE A 179 -9.28 20.19 -11.90
CA PHE A 179 -10.12 19.05 -11.49
C PHE A 179 -11.57 19.15 -12.01
N THR A 180 -11.94 20.25 -12.65
CA THR A 180 -13.28 20.43 -13.24
C THR A 180 -13.34 19.97 -14.70
N ASN A 181 -12.19 19.79 -15.34
CA ASN A 181 -12.07 19.33 -16.72
C ASN A 181 -11.62 17.85 -16.75
N GLU A 182 -12.54 16.98 -17.12
CA GLU A 182 -12.31 15.53 -17.20
C GLU A 182 -11.19 15.12 -18.16
N ASN A 183 -10.79 16.00 -19.09
CA ASN A 183 -9.75 15.76 -20.08
C ASN A 183 -8.41 16.48 -19.78
N ALA A 184 -8.29 17.15 -18.61
CA ALA A 184 -7.10 17.92 -18.26
C ALA A 184 -6.03 17.09 -17.51
N TYR A 185 -6.08 15.77 -17.61
CA TYR A 185 -5.09 14.90 -16.96
C TYR A 185 -3.86 14.69 -17.84
N GLU A 186 -2.70 14.86 -17.23
CA GLU A 186 -1.39 14.61 -17.83
C GLU A 186 -0.70 13.44 -17.16
N VAL A 187 -0.02 12.61 -17.93
CA VAL A 187 0.78 11.51 -17.38
C VAL A 187 2.01 12.05 -16.68
N ASP A 188 2.20 11.62 -15.44
CA ASP A 188 3.30 12.05 -14.58
C ASP A 188 4.35 10.95 -14.35
N GLU A 189 3.90 9.72 -14.06
CA GLU A 189 4.77 8.62 -13.68
C GLU A 189 4.11 7.27 -13.99
N ILE A 190 4.93 6.26 -14.24
CA ILE A 190 4.55 4.85 -14.20
C ILE A 190 5.37 4.12 -13.14
N TYR A 191 4.85 3.02 -12.61
CA TYR A 191 5.54 2.20 -11.62
C TYR A 191 5.08 0.74 -11.72
N GLU A 192 5.86 -0.17 -11.18
CA GLU A 192 5.53 -1.58 -11.19
C GLU A 192 4.50 -1.93 -10.12
N TYR A 193 3.50 -2.69 -10.50
CA TYR A 193 2.50 -3.27 -9.63
C TYR A 193 2.33 -4.74 -9.97
N GLU A 194 2.86 -5.59 -9.12
CA GLU A 194 2.84 -7.02 -9.31
C GLU A 194 1.49 -7.60 -8.89
N CYS A 195 0.89 -8.37 -9.79
CA CYS A 195 -0.35 -9.10 -9.58
C CYS A 195 -0.14 -10.58 -9.87
N VAL A 196 -1.02 -11.43 -9.33
CA VAL A 196 -1.00 -12.87 -9.53
C VAL A 196 -2.34 -13.33 -10.12
N ILE A 197 -2.31 -14.16 -11.14
CA ILE A 197 -3.44 -14.96 -11.61
C ILE A 197 -3.32 -16.35 -11.00
N GLU A 198 -4.34 -16.74 -10.25
CA GLU A 198 -4.41 -18.08 -9.67
C GLU A 198 -4.78 -19.13 -10.71
N GLN A 199 -4.38 -20.36 -10.48
CA GLN A 199 -4.48 -21.47 -11.40
C GLN A 199 -5.91 -21.72 -11.94
N ASP A 200 -6.93 -21.47 -11.12
CA ASP A 200 -8.34 -21.64 -11.47
C ASP A 200 -8.83 -20.65 -12.55
N LEU A 201 -8.17 -19.51 -12.69
CA LEU A 201 -8.50 -18.47 -13.68
C LEU A 201 -7.57 -18.47 -14.90
N LEU A 202 -6.50 -19.27 -14.92
CA LEU A 202 -5.50 -19.23 -15.99
C LEU A 202 -6.08 -19.50 -17.37
N ALA A 203 -6.94 -20.52 -17.50
CA ALA A 203 -7.53 -20.84 -18.80
C ALA A 203 -8.38 -19.69 -19.35
N ALA A 204 -9.13 -19.00 -18.50
CA ALA A 204 -9.89 -17.82 -18.86
C ALA A 204 -8.96 -16.63 -19.22
N PHE A 205 -7.93 -16.38 -18.41
CA PHE A 205 -6.94 -15.34 -18.65
C PHE A 205 -6.20 -15.54 -19.98
N ASP A 206 -5.71 -16.74 -20.24
CA ASP A 206 -4.98 -17.07 -21.48
C ASP A 206 -5.90 -16.96 -22.72
N SER A 207 -7.21 -17.24 -22.59
CA SER A 207 -8.17 -17.12 -23.69
C SER A 207 -8.45 -15.68 -24.11
N VAL A 208 -8.21 -14.69 -23.26
CA VAL A 208 -8.39 -13.26 -23.56
C VAL A 208 -7.29 -12.76 -24.49
N GLY A 209 -6.11 -13.39 -24.47
CA GLY A 209 -4.99 -13.02 -25.33
C GLY A 209 -4.26 -11.76 -24.90
N TYR A 210 -4.09 -11.55 -23.60
CA TYR A 210 -3.25 -10.46 -23.09
C TYR A 210 -1.79 -10.60 -23.56
N TYR A 211 -1.17 -9.46 -23.84
CA TYR A 211 0.22 -9.39 -24.30
C TYR A 211 0.96 -8.21 -23.66
N GLU A 212 2.28 -8.29 -23.60
CA GLU A 212 3.13 -7.20 -23.10
C GLU A 212 2.95 -5.94 -23.96
N GLY A 213 2.70 -4.82 -23.31
CA GLY A 213 2.42 -3.53 -23.96
C GLY A 213 0.94 -3.22 -24.18
N CYS A 214 0.00 -4.16 -23.99
CA CYS A 214 -1.42 -3.84 -24.08
C CYS A 214 -1.87 -3.03 -22.86
N PHE A 215 -2.88 -2.19 -23.05
CA PHE A 215 -3.54 -1.43 -22.00
C PHE A 215 -4.78 -2.21 -21.51
N VAL A 216 -4.92 -2.32 -20.19
CA VAL A 216 -5.99 -3.10 -19.57
C VAL A 216 -6.49 -2.45 -18.29
N GLU A 217 -7.71 -2.77 -17.89
CA GLU A 217 -8.22 -2.62 -16.54
C GLU A 217 -8.17 -3.99 -15.86
N LEU A 218 -7.53 -4.09 -14.69
CA LEU A 218 -7.52 -5.29 -13.86
C LEU A 218 -8.23 -5.02 -12.55
N THR A 219 -9.11 -5.94 -12.16
CA THR A 219 -9.82 -5.92 -10.88
C THR A 219 -9.44 -7.15 -10.07
N GLY A 220 -9.24 -6.97 -8.78
CA GLY A 220 -8.83 -8.08 -7.95
C GLY A 220 -8.92 -7.81 -6.45
N LYS A 221 -8.36 -8.75 -5.71
CA LYS A 221 -8.32 -8.75 -4.25
C LYS A 221 -6.88 -8.59 -3.76
N MET A 222 -6.70 -7.79 -2.72
CA MET A 222 -5.42 -7.64 -2.05
C MET A 222 -5.35 -8.57 -0.84
N VAL A 223 -4.20 -9.21 -0.65
CA VAL A 223 -3.89 -10.05 0.51
C VAL A 223 -2.60 -9.55 1.14
N ASN A 224 -2.60 -9.36 2.44
CA ASN A 224 -1.42 -8.98 3.23
C ASN A 224 -1.48 -9.62 4.61
N THR A 225 -1.20 -10.93 4.65
CA THR A 225 -1.31 -11.75 5.86
C THR A 225 0.05 -12.11 6.43
N VAL A 226 0.05 -12.40 7.73
CA VAL A 226 1.22 -12.91 8.43
C VAL A 226 1.00 -14.38 8.73
N GLU A 227 1.70 -15.25 8.01
CA GLU A 227 1.72 -16.68 8.29
C GLU A 227 2.77 -17.03 9.34
N VAL A 228 2.36 -17.71 10.40
CA VAL A 228 3.26 -18.24 11.41
C VAL A 228 3.34 -19.75 11.22
N LYS A 229 4.49 -20.24 10.72
CA LYS A 229 4.79 -21.69 10.64
C LYS A 229 5.60 -22.07 11.86
N THR A 230 5.12 -23.09 12.61
CA THR A 230 5.87 -23.69 13.70
C THR A 230 6.65 -24.87 13.15
N GLU A 231 7.98 -24.79 13.16
CA GLU A 231 8.87 -25.90 12.85
C GLU A 231 9.28 -26.56 14.16
N VAL A 232 8.99 -27.86 14.30
CA VAL A 232 9.47 -28.66 15.44
C VAL A 232 10.85 -29.20 15.08
N ILE A 233 11.87 -28.78 15.81
CA ILE A 233 13.23 -29.26 15.64
C ILE A 233 13.46 -30.36 16.67
N GLU A 234 13.57 -31.60 16.21
CA GLU A 234 13.96 -32.71 17.06
C GLU A 234 15.39 -32.53 17.57
N GLN A 235 15.58 -32.70 18.86
CA GLN A 235 16.88 -32.64 19.49
C GLN A 235 17.43 -34.07 19.66
N ALA A 236 18.74 -34.25 19.48
CA ALA A 236 19.37 -35.53 19.73
C ALA A 236 19.25 -35.96 21.23
N PHE A 237 18.96 -35.01 22.12
CA PHE A 237 18.75 -35.23 23.54
C PHE A 237 17.83 -34.09 24.09
N GLY A 238 16.82 -34.43 24.85
CA GLY A 238 15.86 -33.47 25.45
C GLY A 238 14.55 -33.30 24.68
N SER A 239 13.74 -32.34 25.09
CA SER A 239 12.47 -32.06 24.43
C SER A 239 12.65 -31.34 23.10
N PRO A 240 11.80 -31.60 22.09
CA PRO A 240 11.83 -30.88 20.83
C PRO A 240 11.71 -29.37 21.05
N ILE A 241 12.39 -28.58 20.23
CA ILE A 241 12.30 -27.12 20.26
C ILE A 241 11.34 -26.66 19.17
N GLU A 242 10.30 -25.91 19.54
CA GLU A 242 9.42 -25.24 18.60
C GLU A 242 10.04 -23.93 18.15
N LYS A 243 10.33 -23.82 16.85
CA LYS A 243 10.78 -22.60 16.21
C LYS A 243 9.64 -22.00 15.38
N LYS A 244 9.16 -20.84 15.79
CA LYS A 244 8.15 -20.09 15.02
C LYS A 244 8.85 -19.29 13.92
N LYS A 245 8.46 -19.55 12.67
CA LYS A 245 8.90 -18.80 11.50
C LYS A 245 7.74 -17.98 10.99
N THR A 246 7.89 -16.67 11.03
CA THR A 246 6.89 -15.73 10.53
C THR A 246 7.20 -15.39 9.07
N THR A 247 6.21 -15.51 8.21
CA THR A 247 6.31 -15.13 6.79
C THR A 247 5.18 -14.16 6.45
N ILE A 248 5.53 -13.02 5.88
CA ILE A 248 4.55 -12.08 5.35
C ILE A 248 4.20 -12.55 3.93
N VAL A 249 2.91 -12.75 3.68
CA VAL A 249 2.35 -13.07 2.35
C VAL A 249 1.65 -11.81 1.86
N LYS A 250 2.21 -11.18 0.84
CA LYS A 250 1.62 -10.02 0.18
C LYS A 250 1.37 -10.37 -1.27
N LYS A 251 0.10 -10.36 -1.70
CA LYS A 251 -0.32 -10.68 -3.07
C LYS A 251 -1.45 -9.77 -3.51
N ASN A 252 -1.46 -9.40 -4.79
CA ASN A 252 -2.57 -8.75 -5.45
C ASN A 252 -3.15 -9.76 -6.45
N VAL A 253 -4.28 -10.37 -6.10
CA VAL A 253 -4.86 -11.48 -6.84
C VAL A 253 -5.88 -10.95 -7.83
N ILE A 254 -5.62 -11.13 -9.12
CA ILE A 254 -6.53 -10.72 -10.20
C ILE A 254 -7.76 -11.64 -10.18
N LYS A 255 -8.96 -11.07 -10.27
CA LYS A 255 -10.23 -11.78 -10.34
C LYS A 255 -10.95 -11.56 -11.66
N SER A 256 -10.70 -10.42 -12.30
CA SER A 256 -11.22 -10.10 -13.65
C SER A 256 -10.36 -9.05 -14.35
N GLY A 257 -10.57 -8.88 -15.62
CA GLY A 257 -9.92 -7.85 -16.42
C GLY A 257 -10.73 -7.49 -17.67
N SER A 258 -10.47 -6.31 -18.22
CA SER A 258 -11.07 -5.85 -19.47
C SER A 258 -10.49 -6.58 -20.69
N VAL A 259 -11.14 -6.46 -21.83
CA VAL A 259 -10.54 -6.81 -23.11
C VAL A 259 -9.29 -5.94 -23.31
N PRO A 260 -8.15 -6.49 -23.75
CA PRO A 260 -6.96 -5.71 -24.02
C PRO A 260 -7.22 -4.67 -25.12
N SER A 261 -6.73 -3.46 -24.91
CA SER A 261 -6.71 -2.39 -25.91
C SER A 261 -5.27 -1.97 -26.20
N THR A 262 -5.08 -1.20 -27.26
CA THR A 262 -3.76 -0.63 -27.53
C THR A 262 -3.54 0.62 -26.68
N ILE A 263 -2.28 0.98 -26.44
CA ILE A 263 -1.95 2.22 -25.73
C ILE A 263 -2.43 3.47 -26.49
N TYR A 264 -2.57 3.38 -27.81
CA TYR A 264 -3.05 4.48 -28.68
C TYR A 264 -4.54 4.77 -28.47
N ASP A 265 -5.35 3.75 -28.12
CA ASP A 265 -6.78 3.92 -27.82
C ASP A 265 -7.02 4.81 -26.58
N VAL A 266 -5.98 4.98 -25.74
CA VAL A 266 -6.02 5.80 -24.54
C VAL A 266 -5.10 7.03 -24.62
N GLU A 267 -4.77 7.47 -25.84
CA GLU A 267 -3.93 8.65 -26.11
C GLU A 267 -2.49 8.55 -25.58
N LEU A 268 -1.96 7.34 -25.42
CA LEU A 268 -0.56 7.09 -25.10
C LEU A 268 0.23 6.77 -26.38
N THR A 269 1.53 7.03 -26.40
CA THR A 269 2.44 6.66 -27.50
C THR A 269 3.63 5.87 -26.95
N ASP A 270 4.27 5.08 -27.83
CA ASP A 270 5.45 4.29 -27.46
C ASP A 270 6.57 5.19 -26.93
N GLU A 271 6.77 6.36 -27.54
CA GLU A 271 7.80 7.32 -27.10
C GLU A 271 7.51 7.85 -25.70
N LEU A 272 6.22 8.13 -25.39
CA LEU A 272 5.82 8.59 -24.06
C LEU A 272 6.03 7.49 -23.03
N VAL A 273 5.61 6.28 -23.30
CA VAL A 273 5.76 5.13 -22.40
C VAL A 273 7.23 4.85 -22.13
N GLU A 274 8.08 4.87 -23.16
CA GLU A 274 9.51 4.66 -23.01
C GLU A 274 10.18 5.80 -22.22
N ALA A 275 9.79 7.05 -22.47
CA ALA A 275 10.28 8.20 -21.71
C ALA A 275 9.91 8.09 -20.21
N LEU A 276 8.71 7.57 -19.88
CA LEU A 276 8.28 7.34 -18.52
C LEU A 276 9.09 6.23 -17.84
N LYS A 277 9.37 5.12 -18.56
CA LYS A 277 10.24 4.05 -18.06
C LYS A 277 11.64 4.58 -17.74
N GLN A 278 12.23 5.33 -18.66
CA GLN A 278 13.56 5.95 -18.45
C GLN A 278 13.55 6.93 -17.27
N ARG A 279 12.49 7.76 -17.14
CA ARG A 279 12.32 8.65 -15.99
C ARG A 279 12.24 7.86 -14.68
N ARG A 280 11.54 6.71 -14.67
CA ARG A 280 11.45 5.81 -13.52
C ARG A 280 12.82 5.27 -13.11
N VAL A 281 13.59 4.74 -14.06
CA VAL A 281 14.96 4.25 -13.84
C VAL A 281 15.83 5.34 -13.24
N LYS A 282 15.85 6.51 -13.88
CA LYS A 282 16.64 7.67 -13.40
C LYS A 282 16.26 8.09 -11.98
N LYS A 283 14.97 8.11 -11.65
CA LYS A 283 14.49 8.42 -10.29
C LYS A 283 15.04 7.42 -9.26
N LEU A 284 15.03 6.12 -9.57
CA LEU A 284 15.57 5.08 -8.68
C LEU A 284 17.10 5.21 -8.53
N GLU A 285 17.81 5.55 -9.59
CA GLU A 285 19.26 5.82 -9.53
C GLU A 285 19.59 7.06 -8.68
N GLU A 286 18.82 8.15 -8.82
CA GLU A 286 18.96 9.35 -7.98
C GLU A 286 18.76 9.02 -6.49
N ILE A 287 17.78 8.18 -6.14
CA ILE A 287 17.57 7.70 -4.78
C ILE A 287 18.78 6.87 -4.30
N LYS A 288 19.31 5.98 -5.16
CA LYS A 288 20.48 5.17 -4.85
C LYS A 288 21.71 6.04 -4.54
N LEU A 289 21.92 7.10 -5.30
CA LEU A 289 23.05 8.00 -5.14
C LEU A 289 22.85 9.03 -4.01
N ASP A 290 21.70 9.05 -3.33
CA ASP A 290 21.33 10.06 -2.32
C ASP A 290 21.34 11.53 -2.84
N VAL A 291 21.41 11.73 -4.15
CA VAL A 291 21.47 13.05 -4.76
C VAL A 291 20.16 13.84 -4.54
N GLY A 292 19.03 13.12 -4.39
CA GLY A 292 17.71 13.70 -4.15
C GLY A 292 17.41 14.08 -2.70
N ASN A 293 18.09 13.53 -1.72
CA ASN A 293 17.74 13.68 -0.29
C ASN A 293 17.90 15.11 0.26
N LYS A 294 18.64 15.97 -0.39
CA LYS A 294 18.66 17.42 -0.03
C LYS A 294 17.39 18.16 -0.45
N LYS A 295 16.59 17.60 -1.38
CA LYS A 295 15.34 18.23 -1.88
C LYS A 295 14.05 17.55 -1.41
N GLN A 296 14.12 16.28 -0.97
CA GLN A 296 12.92 15.49 -0.62
C GLN A 296 12.54 15.47 0.87
N ASN A 297 13.22 16.23 1.72
CA ASN A 297 12.89 16.32 3.15
C ASN A 297 11.55 17.03 3.46
N ASN A 298 10.72 17.24 2.46
CA ASN A 298 9.46 17.96 2.58
C ASN A 298 8.27 17.22 1.96
N ASN A 299 8.28 15.86 1.92
CA ASN A 299 7.01 15.17 1.78
C ASN A 299 6.23 15.42 3.07
N ALA A 300 4.97 15.88 2.93
CA ALA A 300 4.05 16.17 4.03
C ALA A 300 3.76 14.96 4.94
N PHE A 301 4.16 13.78 4.53
CA PHE A 301 4.25 12.59 5.36
C PHE A 301 5.57 12.66 6.12
N GLY A 302 5.49 13.11 7.38
CA GLY A 302 6.60 13.07 8.32
C GLY A 302 7.24 11.69 8.30
N LYS A 303 8.55 11.63 8.57
CA LYS A 303 9.30 10.37 8.69
C LYS A 303 8.54 9.42 9.62
N VAL A 304 7.68 8.59 9.06
CA VAL A 304 7.25 7.39 9.75
C VAL A 304 8.51 6.53 9.77
N ALA A 305 9.07 6.36 10.95
CA ALA A 305 10.12 5.37 11.18
C ALA A 305 9.59 4.06 10.59
N ALA A 306 10.39 3.42 9.72
CA ALA A 306 10.10 2.05 9.33
C ALA A 306 9.78 1.28 10.62
N PRO A 307 8.76 0.41 10.63
CA PRO A 307 8.45 -0.37 11.81
C PRO A 307 9.75 -0.99 12.27
N THR A 308 10.18 -0.58 13.45
CA THR A 308 11.37 -1.13 14.10
C THR A 308 11.00 -2.60 14.31
N GLN A 309 11.48 -3.48 13.43
CA GLN A 309 11.55 -4.88 13.79
C GLN A 309 12.38 -4.89 15.06
N GLN A 310 11.72 -5.02 16.19
CA GLN A 310 12.39 -5.35 17.43
C GLN A 310 13.17 -6.61 17.11
N ALA A 311 14.48 -6.49 17.09
CA ALA A 311 15.35 -7.63 17.06
C ALA A 311 14.84 -8.59 18.14
N PRO A 312 14.73 -9.90 17.85
CA PRO A 312 14.30 -10.85 18.85
C PRO A 312 15.18 -10.65 20.06
N VAL A 313 14.57 -10.28 21.17
CA VAL A 313 15.24 -10.21 22.48
C VAL A 313 15.78 -11.61 22.71
N ASN A 314 17.09 -11.74 22.67
CA ASN A 314 17.75 -12.99 22.93
C ASN A 314 17.55 -13.31 24.42
N PRO A 315 16.74 -14.31 24.81
CA PRO A 315 16.45 -14.59 26.20
C PRO A 315 17.62 -15.25 26.95
N ASN A 316 18.80 -15.36 26.32
CA ASN A 316 19.99 -15.99 26.87
C ASN A 316 21.12 -15.00 27.19
N VAL A 317 20.82 -13.86 27.80
CA VAL A 317 21.83 -13.19 28.62
C VAL A 317 21.77 -13.85 29.99
N GLY A 318 22.51 -14.94 30.12
CA GLY A 318 22.67 -15.67 31.36
C GLY A 318 23.21 -14.73 32.43
N TYR A 319 22.47 -14.60 33.53
CA TYR A 319 22.94 -14.07 34.78
C TYR A 319 24.17 -14.85 35.21
N ASN A 320 25.32 -14.21 35.18
CA ASN A 320 26.56 -14.81 35.69
C ASN A 320 26.69 -14.42 37.18
N PRO A 321 26.45 -15.35 38.13
CA PRO A 321 26.50 -15.07 39.57
C PRO A 321 27.91 -14.90 40.09
N PHE A 322 28.99 -15.02 39.28
CA PHE A 322 30.37 -14.97 39.70
C PHE A 322 31.15 -13.76 39.17
N ALA A 323 30.50 -12.70 38.76
CA ALA A 323 31.19 -11.45 38.39
C ALA A 323 31.70 -10.76 39.66
N PRO A 324 32.99 -10.43 39.83
CA PRO A 324 33.49 -9.73 41.00
C PRO A 324 32.91 -8.33 41.11
N LYS A 325 32.44 -7.98 42.28
CA LYS A 325 32.05 -6.62 42.63
C LYS A 325 33.33 -5.80 42.86
N ASN A 326 33.56 -4.82 42.01
CA ASN A 326 34.38 -3.65 42.30
C ASN A 326 33.51 -2.43 42.45
#